data_8e50c53e771fbcdb9d2f0369bb9a8279
#
_entry.id   8e50c53e771fbcdb9d2f0369bb9a8279
#
_cell.length_a   1.000
_cell.length_b   1.000
_cell.length_c   1.000
_cell.angle_alpha   90.00
_cell.angle_beta   90.00
_cell.angle_gamma   90.00
#
_symmetry.space_group_name_H-M   'P 1'
#
loop_
_entity.id
_entity.type
_entity.pdbx_description
1 polymer ?
#
loop_
_entity_poly.entity_id
_entity_poly.type
_entity_poly.pdbx_seq_one_letter_code
_entity_poly.pdbx_strand_id
1 'polypeptide(L)'
;MPAAAVTLVTKCTIFPSQKSSLPDLKLSVSDLPMLSVHYIQKGALFTRPPFPITQLISLLKLSLSQTLTHFPPLAGRFVADPNGYVYISCNDAGVDFVHATATHIYIRDVIGSIDVPHHVKEFFPFDKKVSYQGHFSPLLAVQVTELADGVFIGCAVNHSVTDGASFWNFFNTFAEVSRGVKRIIRQPDFTRNSILISNAVLKLPSNGPKVTFAGDAPLRERIFSFKRESILRLKAKTNNQKLNFDGEINIVELMEKQRNDPLKIDMKAETETINPTAEISSFQSLCALLWRAVTRARKFPSSKMTTFRMAVNCRHRLQPKLNPLYFGNAIQSIPIFASAGDVLSNDMHWCAEQLNKNVKAHDDVMVRTFVEDWERDPRCFPLGNFDGAMLTMGSSPRFPMYDNDFGWSRPAAVRSGRANKFDGKISAFPGREGGGSVDLEVVLSPETMEGLQLDTEFMQYVTGY
;
A
#
# COMPACT_ATOMS: atom_id res chain seq x y z
N MET A 1 -16.93 -6.40 27.15
CA MET A 1 -16.36 -5.94 25.86
C MET A 1 -17.33 -4.90 25.30
N PRO A 2 -16.90 -3.77 24.76
CA PRO A 2 -17.82 -2.87 24.07
C PRO A 2 -18.52 -3.62 22.95
N ALA A 3 -19.79 -3.33 22.70
CA ALA A 3 -20.55 -3.91 21.60
C ALA A 3 -19.81 -3.64 20.27
N ALA A 4 -19.81 -4.62 19.35
CA ALA A 4 -19.22 -4.46 18.03
C ALA A 4 -19.88 -3.26 17.32
N ALA A 5 -19.07 -2.37 16.76
CA ALA A 5 -19.59 -1.20 16.07
C ALA A 5 -20.22 -1.56 14.71
N VAL A 6 -19.90 -2.75 14.17
CA VAL A 6 -20.37 -3.26 12.87
C VAL A 6 -21.15 -4.54 13.09
N THR A 7 -22.35 -4.62 12.52
CA THR A 7 -23.22 -5.80 12.56
C THR A 7 -23.22 -6.51 11.22
N LEU A 8 -22.92 -7.80 11.21
CA LEU A 8 -23.02 -8.65 10.03
C LEU A 8 -24.50 -8.82 9.63
N VAL A 9 -24.82 -8.53 8.37
CA VAL A 9 -26.15 -8.76 7.78
C VAL A 9 -26.16 -10.07 7.00
N THR A 10 -25.26 -10.22 6.01
CA THR A 10 -25.12 -11.45 5.22
C THR A 10 -23.68 -11.71 4.85
N LYS A 11 -23.35 -12.98 4.68
CA LYS A 11 -22.10 -13.43 4.09
C LYS A 11 -22.41 -14.51 3.05
N CYS A 12 -21.78 -14.43 1.86
CA CYS A 12 -21.91 -15.42 0.82
C CYS A 12 -20.61 -15.58 0.03
N THR A 13 -20.50 -16.66 -0.73
CA THR A 13 -19.40 -16.86 -1.68
C THR A 13 -19.83 -16.38 -3.05
N ILE A 14 -18.95 -15.62 -3.73
CA ILE A 14 -19.11 -15.19 -5.11
C ILE A 14 -18.13 -15.96 -5.97
N PHE A 15 -18.65 -16.56 -7.04
CA PHE A 15 -17.88 -17.31 -8.02
C PHE A 15 -17.68 -16.47 -9.29
N PRO A 16 -16.61 -16.72 -10.07
CA PRO A 16 -16.45 -16.10 -11.39
C PRO A 16 -17.67 -16.40 -12.28
N SER A 17 -18.07 -15.44 -13.11
CA SER A 17 -19.19 -15.61 -14.05
C SER A 17 -18.90 -16.59 -15.19
N GLN A 18 -17.61 -16.87 -15.44
CA GLN A 18 -17.12 -17.86 -16.40
C GLN A 18 -16.00 -18.67 -15.77
N LYS A 19 -15.91 -19.94 -16.16
CA LYS A 19 -14.83 -20.82 -15.70
C LYS A 19 -13.48 -20.34 -16.20
N SER A 20 -12.48 -20.41 -15.34
CA SER A 20 -11.09 -20.13 -15.70
C SER A 20 -10.50 -21.23 -16.57
N SER A 21 -9.72 -20.83 -17.57
CA SER A 21 -8.82 -21.71 -18.32
C SER A 21 -7.33 -21.45 -17.97
N LEU A 22 -7.08 -20.55 -17.01
CA LEU A 22 -5.73 -20.22 -16.59
C LEU A 22 -5.13 -21.41 -15.82
N PRO A 23 -3.92 -21.88 -16.19
CA PRO A 23 -3.25 -22.94 -15.44
C PRO A 23 -2.85 -22.44 -14.04
N ASP A 24 -2.52 -23.38 -13.17
CA ASP A 24 -2.02 -23.09 -11.84
C ASP A 24 -0.74 -22.23 -11.94
N LEU A 25 -0.65 -21.20 -11.10
CA LEU A 25 0.45 -20.24 -11.12
C LEU A 25 1.42 -20.52 -9.96
N LYS A 26 2.66 -20.89 -10.28
CA LYS A 26 3.72 -21.05 -9.26
C LYS A 26 3.99 -19.70 -8.56
N LEU A 27 4.05 -19.70 -7.24
CA LEU A 27 4.46 -18.51 -6.48
C LEU A 27 5.92 -18.19 -6.77
N SER A 28 6.19 -16.90 -6.97
CA SER A 28 7.51 -16.35 -7.25
C SER A 28 8.32 -16.13 -5.96
N VAL A 29 9.60 -15.82 -6.11
CA VAL A 29 10.49 -15.40 -4.99
C VAL A 29 10.04 -14.09 -4.33
N SER A 30 9.17 -13.31 -4.98
CA SER A 30 8.56 -12.11 -4.39
C SER A 30 7.20 -12.41 -3.73
N ASP A 31 6.54 -13.51 -4.08
CA ASP A 31 5.26 -13.95 -3.52
C ASP A 31 5.46 -14.78 -2.24
N LEU A 32 6.39 -15.73 -2.28
CA LEU A 32 6.65 -16.69 -1.18
C LEU A 32 6.99 -16.00 0.16
N PRO A 33 7.84 -14.96 0.21
CA PRO A 33 8.14 -14.26 1.46
C PRO A 33 6.91 -13.66 2.14
N MET A 34 5.85 -13.35 1.38
CA MET A 34 4.63 -12.73 1.89
C MET A 34 3.69 -13.73 2.58
N LEU A 35 4.00 -15.03 2.61
CA LEU A 35 3.19 -16.04 3.29
C LEU A 35 3.05 -15.80 4.81
N SER A 36 4.01 -15.09 5.44
CA SER A 36 3.97 -14.76 6.88
C SER A 36 3.29 -13.44 7.22
N VAL A 37 2.90 -12.62 6.24
CA VAL A 37 2.26 -11.33 6.50
C VAL A 37 0.74 -11.43 6.38
N HIS A 38 0.02 -10.45 6.95
CA HIS A 38 -1.43 -10.39 6.83
C HIS A 38 -1.86 -10.07 5.39
N TYR A 39 -3.10 -10.42 5.05
CA TYR A 39 -3.77 -9.95 3.83
C TYR A 39 -3.69 -8.43 3.74
N ILE A 40 -3.55 -7.90 2.53
CA ILE A 40 -3.66 -6.46 2.29
C ILE A 40 -5.09 -6.04 2.56
N GLN A 41 -5.29 -5.04 3.41
CA GLN A 41 -6.61 -4.46 3.69
C GLN A 41 -6.62 -2.98 3.27
N LYS A 42 -7.34 -2.66 2.20
CA LYS A 42 -7.60 -1.30 1.74
C LYS A 42 -9.08 -1.16 1.39
N GLY A 43 -9.63 0.00 1.63
CA GLY A 43 -11.03 0.28 1.33
C GLY A 43 -11.28 1.75 1.09
N ALA A 44 -12.44 2.03 0.53
CA ALA A 44 -12.86 3.35 0.13
C ALA A 44 -14.21 3.70 0.76
N LEU A 45 -14.33 4.94 1.21
CA LEU A 45 -15.52 5.53 1.79
C LEU A 45 -16.25 6.34 0.72
N PHE A 46 -17.55 6.13 0.57
CA PHE A 46 -18.41 6.79 -0.41
C PHE A 46 -19.59 7.46 0.25
N THR A 47 -20.11 8.52 -0.37
CA THR A 47 -21.44 9.04 -0.02
C THR A 47 -22.52 8.00 -0.30
N ARG A 48 -23.69 8.18 0.30
CA ARG A 48 -24.82 7.27 0.08
C ARG A 48 -25.19 7.23 -1.43
N PRO A 49 -25.34 6.03 -2.03
CA PRO A 49 -25.76 5.91 -3.42
C PRO A 49 -27.21 6.45 -3.58
N PRO A 50 -27.60 6.95 -4.77
CA PRO A 50 -28.94 7.50 -5.03
C PRO A 50 -30.00 6.42 -5.24
N PHE A 51 -29.75 5.18 -4.86
CA PHE A 51 -30.62 4.01 -4.98
C PHE A 51 -30.52 3.13 -3.73
N PRO A 52 -31.48 2.20 -3.51
CA PRO A 52 -31.53 1.36 -2.31
C PRO A 52 -30.26 0.52 -2.12
N ILE A 53 -29.86 0.33 -0.87
CA ILE A 53 -28.67 -0.48 -0.51
C ILE A 53 -28.78 -1.94 -1.02
N THR A 54 -29.98 -2.49 -1.07
CA THR A 54 -30.23 -3.84 -1.60
C THR A 54 -29.88 -3.95 -3.08
N GLN A 55 -30.18 -2.89 -3.84
CA GLN A 55 -29.79 -2.80 -5.25
C GLN A 55 -28.27 -2.67 -5.39
N LEU A 56 -27.62 -1.85 -4.54
CA LEU A 56 -26.15 -1.75 -4.51
C LEU A 56 -25.51 -3.11 -4.25
N ILE A 57 -25.97 -3.84 -3.21
CA ILE A 57 -25.42 -5.16 -2.86
C ILE A 57 -25.55 -6.13 -4.03
N SER A 58 -26.71 -6.14 -4.71
CA SER A 58 -26.92 -7.00 -5.88
C SER A 58 -26.00 -6.64 -7.04
N LEU A 59 -25.85 -5.33 -7.32
CA LEU A 59 -24.94 -4.81 -8.34
C LEU A 59 -23.50 -5.21 -8.04
N LEU A 60 -23.03 -4.99 -6.83
CA LEU A 60 -21.64 -5.30 -6.45
C LEU A 60 -21.34 -6.81 -6.49
N LYS A 61 -22.28 -7.66 -6.09
CA LYS A 61 -22.15 -9.12 -6.21
C LYS A 61 -21.99 -9.55 -7.67
N LEU A 62 -22.86 -9.04 -8.57
CA LEU A 62 -22.79 -9.34 -10.00
C LEU A 62 -21.48 -8.84 -10.60
N SER A 63 -21.11 -7.59 -10.30
CA SER A 63 -19.88 -6.98 -10.81
C SER A 63 -18.62 -7.68 -10.31
N LEU A 64 -18.61 -8.15 -9.05
CA LEU A 64 -17.52 -8.94 -8.51
C LEU A 64 -17.39 -10.27 -9.26
N SER A 65 -18.50 -10.97 -9.48
CA SER A 65 -18.55 -12.22 -10.26
C SER A 65 -17.96 -12.05 -11.67
N GLN A 66 -18.33 -10.96 -12.36
CA GLN A 66 -17.80 -10.61 -13.69
C GLN A 66 -16.31 -10.25 -13.62
N THR A 67 -15.90 -9.46 -12.61
CA THR A 67 -14.50 -9.06 -12.43
C THR A 67 -13.59 -10.25 -12.20
N LEU A 68 -14.03 -11.24 -11.42
CA LEU A 68 -13.25 -12.44 -11.13
C LEU A 68 -12.91 -13.26 -12.39
N THR A 69 -13.70 -13.17 -13.45
CA THR A 69 -13.39 -13.79 -14.76
C THR A 69 -12.07 -13.23 -15.35
N HIS A 70 -11.76 -11.95 -15.05
CA HIS A 70 -10.53 -11.31 -15.49
C HIS A 70 -9.37 -11.49 -14.50
N PHE A 71 -9.64 -11.92 -13.27
CA PHE A 71 -8.67 -12.15 -12.21
C PHE A 71 -8.80 -13.55 -11.59
N PRO A 72 -8.67 -14.64 -12.38
CA PRO A 72 -8.88 -16.00 -11.90
C PRO A 72 -8.07 -16.37 -10.64
N PRO A 73 -6.81 -15.91 -10.46
CA PRO A 73 -6.03 -16.27 -9.28
C PRO A 73 -6.68 -15.83 -7.97
N LEU A 74 -7.50 -14.75 -7.98
CA LEU A 74 -8.19 -14.27 -6.77
C LEU A 74 -9.33 -15.19 -6.34
N ALA A 75 -9.93 -15.93 -7.26
CA ALA A 75 -10.97 -16.92 -6.97
C ALA A 75 -10.40 -18.32 -6.65
N GLY A 76 -9.07 -18.47 -6.65
CA GLY A 76 -8.37 -19.72 -6.41
C GLY A 76 -8.06 -19.99 -4.93
N ARG A 77 -7.19 -20.99 -4.73
CA ARG A 77 -6.62 -21.39 -3.42
C ARG A 77 -5.15 -21.72 -3.59
N PHE A 78 -4.38 -21.69 -2.49
CA PHE A 78 -3.03 -22.23 -2.54
C PHE A 78 -3.06 -23.74 -2.46
N VAL A 79 -2.18 -24.36 -3.26
CA VAL A 79 -1.88 -25.79 -3.21
C VAL A 79 -0.36 -25.96 -3.17
N ALA A 80 0.12 -26.96 -2.43
CA ALA A 80 1.51 -27.36 -2.45
C ALA A 80 1.63 -28.68 -3.20
N ASP A 81 2.64 -28.79 -4.07
CA ASP A 81 2.96 -30.05 -4.73
C ASP A 81 3.82 -30.96 -3.82
N PRO A 82 4.05 -32.24 -4.19
CA PRO A 82 4.86 -33.17 -3.40
C PRO A 82 6.32 -32.70 -3.19
N ASN A 83 6.84 -31.80 -4.02
CA ASN A 83 8.19 -31.26 -3.90
C ASN A 83 8.22 -30.02 -2.97
N GLY A 84 7.06 -29.53 -2.50
CA GLY A 84 6.95 -28.37 -1.60
C GLY A 84 6.83 -27.02 -2.33
N TYR A 85 6.68 -27.00 -3.66
CA TYR A 85 6.37 -25.77 -4.38
C TYR A 85 4.92 -25.36 -4.16
N VAL A 86 4.70 -24.07 -3.96
CA VAL A 86 3.35 -23.51 -3.74
C VAL A 86 2.84 -22.86 -5.03
N TYR A 87 1.59 -23.18 -5.35
CA TYR A 87 0.88 -22.67 -6.53
C TYR A 87 -0.43 -22.00 -6.10
N ILE A 88 -0.87 -21.03 -6.89
CA ILE A 88 -2.27 -20.58 -6.89
C ILE A 88 -3.01 -21.51 -7.86
N SER A 89 -3.85 -22.40 -7.34
CA SER A 89 -4.76 -23.18 -8.18
C SER A 89 -5.94 -22.30 -8.58
N CYS A 90 -6.07 -22.05 -9.89
CA CYS A 90 -7.13 -21.22 -10.48
C CYS A 90 -8.43 -22.04 -10.64
N ASN A 91 -8.88 -22.65 -9.55
CA ASN A 91 -9.96 -23.64 -9.48
C ASN A 91 -11.36 -23.05 -9.28
N ASP A 92 -11.50 -21.72 -9.39
CA ASP A 92 -12.78 -21.01 -9.24
C ASP A 92 -13.52 -21.29 -7.91
N ALA A 93 -12.78 -21.57 -6.84
CA ALA A 93 -13.34 -21.87 -5.52
C ALA A 93 -14.08 -20.68 -4.88
N GLY A 94 -14.02 -19.51 -5.50
CA GLY A 94 -14.78 -18.33 -5.12
C GLY A 94 -14.17 -17.51 -3.99
N VAL A 95 -14.79 -16.34 -3.74
CA VAL A 95 -14.36 -15.32 -2.79
C VAL A 95 -15.48 -14.98 -1.82
N ASP A 96 -15.14 -14.47 -0.63
CA ASP A 96 -16.13 -14.04 0.34
C ASP A 96 -16.67 -12.64 0.00
N PHE A 97 -17.99 -12.49 0.08
CA PHE A 97 -18.68 -11.20 0.04
C PHE A 97 -19.49 -11.02 1.31
N VAL A 98 -19.23 -9.92 2.03
CA VAL A 98 -19.86 -9.59 3.30
C VAL A 98 -20.68 -8.32 3.15
N HIS A 99 -21.93 -8.35 3.58
CA HIS A 99 -22.76 -7.17 3.81
C HIS A 99 -22.89 -6.96 5.30
N ALA A 100 -22.53 -5.77 5.77
CA ALA A 100 -22.59 -5.37 7.16
C ALA A 100 -23.22 -3.98 7.30
N THR A 101 -23.63 -3.62 8.50
CA THR A 101 -24.25 -2.34 8.82
C THR A 101 -23.65 -1.72 10.07
N ALA A 102 -23.50 -0.38 10.03
CA ALA A 102 -23.04 0.48 11.11
C ALA A 102 -23.75 1.84 11.01
N THR A 103 -25.10 1.82 10.96
CA THR A 103 -25.95 2.99 10.68
C THR A 103 -25.92 4.08 11.74
N HIS A 104 -25.22 3.87 12.86
CA HIS A 104 -24.94 4.88 13.88
C HIS A 104 -23.62 5.64 13.61
N ILE A 105 -22.82 5.22 12.60
CA ILE A 105 -21.55 5.85 12.22
C ILE A 105 -21.77 6.69 10.96
N TYR A 106 -21.33 7.94 10.99
CA TYR A 106 -21.38 8.88 9.87
C TYR A 106 -20.03 8.99 9.16
N ILE A 107 -20.03 9.45 7.92
CA ILE A 107 -18.81 9.77 7.17
C ILE A 107 -17.86 10.67 7.96
N ARG A 108 -18.40 11.69 8.65
CA ARG A 108 -17.62 12.60 9.49
C ARG A 108 -16.87 11.88 10.62
N ASP A 109 -17.41 10.81 11.16
CA ASP A 109 -16.81 10.04 12.26
C ASP A 109 -15.61 9.21 11.75
N VAL A 110 -15.57 8.92 10.46
CA VAL A 110 -14.45 8.23 9.78
C VAL A 110 -13.35 9.20 9.33
N ILE A 111 -13.73 10.43 8.93
CA ILE A 111 -12.81 11.41 8.32
C ILE A 111 -12.32 12.43 9.34
N GLY A 112 -13.19 12.89 10.23
CA GLY A 112 -12.95 14.05 11.11
C GLY A 112 -12.20 13.74 12.39
N SER A 113 -11.91 12.49 12.70
CA SER A 113 -11.21 12.13 13.93
C SER A 113 -9.71 12.42 13.81
N ILE A 114 -9.10 12.86 14.92
CA ILE A 114 -7.66 13.12 15.01
C ILE A 114 -6.85 11.85 14.73
N ASP A 115 -7.15 10.77 15.48
CA ASP A 115 -6.60 9.43 15.22
C ASP A 115 -7.61 8.61 14.43
N VAL A 116 -7.15 7.61 13.69
CA VAL A 116 -8.04 6.70 12.95
C VAL A 116 -8.91 5.92 13.93
N PRO A 117 -10.25 6.06 13.86
CA PRO A 117 -11.14 5.44 14.83
C PRO A 117 -11.05 3.91 14.78
N HIS A 118 -11.16 3.27 15.95
CA HIS A 118 -11.06 1.82 16.06
C HIS A 118 -12.11 1.07 15.20
N HIS A 119 -13.32 1.58 15.09
CA HIS A 119 -14.40 0.97 14.30
C HIS A 119 -14.07 0.85 12.79
N VAL A 120 -13.17 1.70 12.26
CA VAL A 120 -12.72 1.58 10.86
C VAL A 120 -12.08 0.21 10.58
N LYS A 121 -11.49 -0.42 11.60
CA LYS A 121 -10.89 -1.76 11.47
C LYS A 121 -11.94 -2.86 11.23
N GLU A 122 -13.17 -2.64 11.69
CA GLU A 122 -14.30 -3.57 11.55
C GLU A 122 -14.96 -3.48 10.16
N PHE A 123 -14.61 -2.47 9.36
CA PHE A 123 -15.08 -2.34 7.97
C PHE A 123 -14.33 -3.27 6.99
N PHE A 124 -13.40 -4.07 7.49
CA PHE A 124 -12.61 -4.97 6.67
C PHE A 124 -12.84 -6.43 7.05
N PRO A 125 -13.00 -7.32 6.05
CA PRO A 125 -13.03 -8.75 6.29
C PRO A 125 -11.60 -9.27 6.61
N PHE A 126 -11.51 -10.47 7.16
CA PHE A 126 -10.26 -11.19 7.39
C PHE A 126 -9.30 -10.47 8.34
N ASP A 127 -9.82 -10.04 9.50
CA ASP A 127 -8.96 -9.44 10.53
C ASP A 127 -7.82 -10.39 10.93
N LYS A 128 -6.59 -9.86 10.93
CA LYS A 128 -5.35 -10.58 11.29
C LYS A 128 -5.09 -11.90 10.51
N LYS A 129 -5.77 -12.14 9.37
CA LYS A 129 -5.56 -13.35 8.56
C LYS A 129 -4.18 -13.32 7.90
N VAL A 130 -3.36 -14.34 8.14
CA VAL A 130 -2.02 -14.50 7.54
C VAL A 130 -2.14 -15.10 6.14
N SER A 131 -1.29 -14.66 5.21
CA SER A 131 -1.36 -15.07 3.80
C SER A 131 -1.24 -16.58 3.59
N TYR A 132 -0.49 -17.28 4.42
CA TYR A 132 -0.42 -18.74 4.42
C TYR A 132 -1.81 -19.41 4.51
N GLN A 133 -2.77 -18.77 5.16
CA GLN A 133 -4.13 -19.30 5.27
C GLN A 133 -4.88 -19.36 3.93
N GLY A 134 -4.30 -18.84 2.84
CA GLY A 134 -4.79 -19.04 1.48
C GLY A 134 -4.87 -20.51 1.02
N HIS A 135 -4.23 -21.44 1.74
CA HIS A 135 -4.42 -22.87 1.57
C HIS A 135 -5.83 -23.34 1.98
N PHE A 136 -6.47 -22.65 2.94
CA PHE A 136 -7.71 -23.10 3.60
C PHE A 136 -8.84 -22.08 3.48
N SER A 137 -8.56 -20.91 2.95
CA SER A 137 -9.48 -19.76 2.95
C SER A 137 -9.45 -19.03 1.62
N PRO A 138 -10.52 -18.29 1.26
CA PRO A 138 -10.50 -17.45 0.07
C PRO A 138 -9.34 -16.47 0.05
N LEU A 139 -8.76 -16.24 -1.14
CA LEU A 139 -7.64 -15.32 -1.37
C LEU A 139 -8.10 -13.86 -1.43
N LEU A 140 -9.40 -13.64 -1.55
CA LEU A 140 -10.04 -12.33 -1.60
C LEU A 140 -11.32 -12.35 -0.77
N ALA A 141 -11.59 -11.23 -0.10
CA ALA A 141 -12.90 -10.92 0.45
C ALA A 141 -13.23 -9.44 0.28
N VAL A 142 -14.49 -9.15 0.01
CA VAL A 142 -15.04 -7.78 -0.06
C VAL A 142 -16.10 -7.63 1.03
N GLN A 143 -16.04 -6.54 1.77
CA GLN A 143 -17.07 -6.18 2.75
C GLN A 143 -17.68 -4.83 2.38
N VAL A 144 -18.98 -4.78 2.29
CA VAL A 144 -19.76 -3.55 2.10
C VAL A 144 -20.45 -3.24 3.43
N THR A 145 -20.06 -2.13 4.05
CA THR A 145 -20.61 -1.67 5.33
C THR A 145 -21.48 -0.44 5.10
N GLU A 146 -22.76 -0.54 5.40
CA GLU A 146 -23.71 0.58 5.35
C GLU A 146 -23.50 1.49 6.56
N LEU A 147 -23.30 2.79 6.32
CA LEU A 147 -23.19 3.83 7.33
C LEU A 147 -24.47 4.69 7.36
N ALA A 148 -24.57 5.61 8.32
CA ALA A 148 -25.71 6.52 8.46
C ALA A 148 -25.96 7.35 7.18
N ASP A 149 -24.90 7.87 6.57
CA ASP A 149 -24.94 8.77 5.42
C ASP A 149 -24.01 8.34 4.26
N GLY A 150 -23.51 7.11 4.29
CA GLY A 150 -22.57 6.60 3.29
C GLY A 150 -22.44 5.10 3.27
N VAL A 151 -21.44 4.65 2.51
CA VAL A 151 -21.05 3.24 2.37
C VAL A 151 -19.53 3.12 2.41
N PHE A 152 -19.03 2.13 3.14
CA PHE A 152 -17.62 1.76 3.08
C PHE A 152 -17.46 0.43 2.33
N ILE A 153 -16.59 0.38 1.33
CA ILE A 153 -16.24 -0.85 0.61
C ILE A 153 -14.82 -1.23 1.00
N GLY A 154 -14.70 -2.22 1.87
CA GLY A 154 -13.44 -2.80 2.33
C GLY A 154 -13.06 -4.03 1.51
N CYS A 155 -11.80 -4.12 1.12
CA CYS A 155 -11.25 -5.23 0.36
C CYS A 155 -10.05 -5.83 1.10
N ALA A 156 -10.03 -7.15 1.27
CA ALA A 156 -8.91 -7.90 1.81
C ALA A 156 -8.41 -8.90 0.77
N VAL A 157 -7.13 -8.77 0.37
CA VAL A 157 -6.50 -9.64 -0.64
C VAL A 157 -5.25 -10.28 -0.06
N ASN A 158 -5.05 -11.56 -0.33
CA ASN A 158 -3.87 -12.29 0.08
C ASN A 158 -2.59 -11.63 -0.46
N HIS A 159 -1.64 -11.31 0.43
CA HIS A 159 -0.44 -10.57 0.04
C HIS A 159 0.54 -11.41 -0.78
N SER A 160 0.49 -12.75 -0.71
CA SER A 160 1.26 -13.64 -1.59
C SER A 160 0.68 -13.76 -3.00
N VAL A 161 -0.48 -13.14 -3.25
CA VAL A 161 -1.11 -13.11 -4.59
C VAL A 161 -0.93 -11.74 -5.25
N THR A 162 -0.86 -10.66 -4.46
CA THR A 162 -0.84 -9.29 -4.98
C THR A 162 0.09 -8.39 -4.19
N ASP A 163 0.79 -7.50 -4.90
CA ASP A 163 1.32 -6.26 -4.33
C ASP A 163 0.31 -5.10 -4.47
N GLY A 164 0.73 -3.89 -4.09
CA GLY A 164 -0.13 -2.71 -4.19
C GLY A 164 -0.56 -2.38 -5.62
N ALA A 165 0.29 -2.60 -6.63
CA ALA A 165 -0.06 -2.34 -8.03
C ALA A 165 -1.14 -3.32 -8.52
N SER A 166 -0.95 -4.60 -8.27
CA SER A 166 -1.91 -5.66 -8.61
C SER A 166 -3.24 -5.49 -7.84
N PHE A 167 -3.17 -5.10 -6.55
CA PHE A 167 -4.35 -4.82 -5.74
C PHE A 167 -5.20 -3.69 -6.34
N TRP A 168 -4.59 -2.54 -6.66
CA TRP A 168 -5.34 -1.39 -7.20
C TRP A 168 -5.79 -1.63 -8.64
N ASN A 169 -5.08 -2.44 -9.43
CA ASN A 169 -5.58 -2.88 -10.73
C ASN A 169 -6.89 -3.66 -10.58
N PHE A 170 -6.93 -4.64 -9.67
CA PHE A 170 -8.16 -5.39 -9.38
C PHE A 170 -9.27 -4.47 -8.85
N PHE A 171 -9.01 -3.67 -7.81
CA PHE A 171 -10.04 -2.92 -7.12
C PHE A 171 -10.65 -1.83 -8.01
N ASN A 172 -9.85 -1.17 -8.86
CA ASN A 172 -10.36 -0.22 -9.84
C ASN A 172 -11.11 -0.91 -10.99
N THR A 173 -10.67 -2.09 -11.43
CA THR A 173 -11.40 -2.87 -12.43
C THR A 173 -12.76 -3.32 -11.89
N PHE A 174 -12.86 -3.69 -10.63
CA PHE A 174 -14.13 -4.01 -9.98
C PHE A 174 -15.09 -2.80 -10.02
N ALA A 175 -14.58 -1.61 -9.74
CA ALA A 175 -15.35 -0.38 -9.85
C ALA A 175 -15.76 -0.07 -11.32
N GLU A 176 -14.85 -0.27 -12.29
CA GLU A 176 -15.15 -0.09 -13.73
C GLU A 176 -16.28 -1.03 -14.21
N VAL A 177 -16.20 -2.31 -13.84
CA VAL A 177 -17.25 -3.31 -14.18
C VAL A 177 -18.57 -2.92 -13.54
N SER A 178 -18.58 -2.42 -12.31
CA SER A 178 -19.79 -1.95 -11.62
C SER A 178 -20.47 -0.78 -12.35
N ARG A 179 -19.71 0.04 -13.07
CA ARG A 179 -20.23 1.12 -13.95
C ARG A 179 -20.69 0.63 -15.32
N GLY A 180 -20.65 -0.66 -15.59
CA GLY A 180 -21.04 -1.24 -16.87
C GLY A 180 -19.97 -1.13 -17.97
N VAL A 181 -18.70 -0.93 -17.61
CA VAL A 181 -17.59 -0.97 -18.58
C VAL A 181 -17.47 -2.38 -19.14
N LYS A 182 -17.72 -2.55 -20.45
CA LYS A 182 -17.73 -3.85 -21.11
C LYS A 182 -16.34 -4.37 -21.48
N ARG A 183 -15.39 -3.46 -21.71
CA ARG A 183 -14.01 -3.82 -22.11
C ARG A 183 -13.01 -3.26 -21.11
N ILE A 184 -12.38 -4.15 -20.39
CA ILE A 184 -11.30 -3.79 -19.45
C ILE A 184 -10.05 -3.47 -20.26
N ILE A 185 -9.51 -2.27 -20.09
CA ILE A 185 -8.32 -1.80 -20.79
C ILE A 185 -7.05 -2.31 -20.09
N ARG A 186 -7.06 -2.36 -18.76
CA ARG A 186 -5.92 -2.78 -17.93
C ARG A 186 -5.97 -4.26 -17.60
N GLN A 187 -5.86 -5.10 -18.64
CA GLN A 187 -5.88 -6.56 -18.48
C GLN A 187 -4.65 -7.01 -17.65
N PRO A 188 -4.86 -7.79 -16.57
CA PRO A 188 -3.75 -8.30 -15.79
C PRO A 188 -2.91 -9.30 -16.61
N ASP A 189 -1.59 -9.21 -16.46
CA ASP A 189 -0.65 -10.14 -17.07
C ASP A 189 -0.25 -11.21 -16.06
N PHE A 190 -0.64 -12.44 -16.32
CA PHE A 190 -0.33 -13.61 -15.46
C PHE A 190 0.92 -14.36 -15.90
N THR A 191 1.63 -13.88 -16.92
CA THR A 191 2.87 -14.50 -17.40
C THR A 191 3.91 -14.49 -16.29
N ARG A 192 4.35 -15.65 -15.85
CA ARG A 192 5.38 -15.75 -14.82
C ARG A 192 6.75 -15.44 -15.43
N ASN A 193 7.45 -14.50 -14.82
CA ASN A 193 8.76 -14.08 -15.26
C ASN A 193 9.83 -15.06 -14.78
N SER A 194 10.73 -15.48 -15.67
CA SER A 194 11.79 -16.45 -15.39
C SER A 194 12.77 -16.01 -14.30
N ILE A 195 12.98 -14.69 -14.13
CA ILE A 195 13.87 -14.15 -13.09
C ILE A 195 13.27 -14.32 -11.70
N LEU A 196 11.94 -14.22 -11.59
CA LEU A 196 11.24 -14.30 -10.30
C LEU A 196 10.78 -15.73 -9.96
N ILE A 197 10.84 -16.68 -10.90
CA ILE A 197 10.52 -18.09 -10.64
C ILE A 197 11.77 -18.84 -10.22
N SER A 198 11.71 -19.49 -9.07
CA SER A 198 12.81 -20.23 -8.47
C SER A 198 12.49 -21.72 -8.29
N ASN A 199 13.52 -22.55 -8.22
CA ASN A 199 13.44 -23.94 -7.77
C ASN A 199 13.84 -24.10 -6.30
N ALA A 200 14.07 -23.01 -5.57
CA ALA A 200 14.23 -23.05 -4.13
C ALA A 200 12.89 -23.30 -3.42
N VAL A 201 12.90 -24.13 -2.39
CA VAL A 201 11.72 -24.50 -1.61
C VAL A 201 11.74 -23.76 -0.28
N LEU A 202 10.71 -22.97 -0.03
CA LEU A 202 10.52 -22.32 1.25
C LEU A 202 10.02 -23.33 2.30
N LYS A 203 10.87 -23.69 3.23
CA LYS A 203 10.50 -24.55 4.37
C LYS A 203 9.72 -23.74 5.40
N LEU A 204 8.50 -24.17 5.69
CA LEU A 204 7.63 -23.52 6.68
C LEU A 204 7.44 -24.42 7.90
N PRO A 205 7.19 -23.82 9.09
CA PRO A 205 6.76 -24.58 10.27
C PRO A 205 5.48 -25.37 9.98
N SER A 206 5.30 -26.52 10.64
CA SER A 206 4.09 -27.38 10.47
C SER A 206 2.76 -26.64 10.70
N ASN A 207 2.77 -25.66 11.60
CA ASN A 207 1.61 -24.81 11.91
C ASN A 207 1.53 -23.54 11.04
N GLY A 208 2.32 -23.48 9.97
CA GLY A 208 2.47 -22.30 9.12
C GLY A 208 3.29 -21.17 9.75
N PRO A 209 3.68 -20.16 8.95
CA PRO A 209 4.43 -19.02 9.44
C PRO A 209 3.52 -18.08 10.25
N LYS A 210 4.13 -17.35 11.19
CA LYS A 210 3.48 -16.30 11.97
C LYS A 210 4.03 -14.95 11.57
N VAL A 211 3.24 -13.87 11.82
CA VAL A 211 3.75 -12.51 11.75
C VAL A 211 4.90 -12.31 12.73
N THR A 212 5.87 -11.49 12.36
CA THR A 212 7.09 -11.26 13.13
C THR A 212 7.03 -10.02 14.04
N PHE A 213 5.97 -9.20 13.91
CA PHE A 213 5.77 -8.02 14.75
C PHE A 213 4.85 -8.31 15.93
N ALA A 214 5.04 -7.58 17.04
CA ALA A 214 4.16 -7.65 18.21
C ALA A 214 2.79 -7.04 17.88
N GLY A 215 1.74 -7.85 17.96
CA GLY A 215 0.38 -7.44 17.61
C GLY A 215 -0.41 -6.73 18.72
N ASP A 216 0.10 -6.77 19.96
CA ASP A 216 -0.61 -6.33 21.18
C ASP A 216 -0.02 -5.07 21.82
N ALA A 217 1.06 -4.51 21.26
CA ALA A 217 1.63 -3.24 21.73
C ALA A 217 0.61 -2.10 21.53
N PRO A 218 0.46 -1.16 22.48
CA PRO A 218 -0.38 0.00 22.31
C PRO A 218 0.14 0.87 21.16
N LEU A 219 -0.72 1.13 20.18
CA LEU A 219 -0.39 1.92 19.01
C LEU A 219 -1.41 3.03 18.82
N ARG A 220 -0.94 4.20 18.39
CA ARG A 220 -1.77 5.26 17.83
C ARG A 220 -1.59 5.29 16.32
N GLU A 221 -2.69 5.52 15.63
CA GLU A 221 -2.74 5.58 14.18
C GLU A 221 -3.36 6.90 13.77
N ARG A 222 -2.61 7.70 13.02
CA ARG A 222 -3.02 9.02 12.60
C ARG A 222 -2.75 9.24 11.12
N ILE A 223 -3.63 9.99 10.46
CA ILE A 223 -3.45 10.45 9.08
C ILE A 223 -3.03 11.92 9.13
N PHE A 224 -1.84 12.21 8.58
CA PHE A 224 -1.34 13.56 8.36
C PHE A 224 -1.51 13.92 6.90
N SER A 225 -2.25 14.98 6.62
CA SER A 225 -2.53 15.45 5.26
C SER A 225 -1.57 16.57 4.87
N PHE A 226 -1.03 16.48 3.65
CA PHE A 226 -0.11 17.46 3.08
C PHE A 226 -0.69 17.99 1.77
N LYS A 227 -0.97 19.29 1.72
CA LYS A 227 -1.38 19.95 0.48
C LYS A 227 -0.25 19.96 -0.54
N ARG A 228 -0.60 20.09 -1.82
CA ARG A 228 0.37 20.20 -2.90
C ARG A 228 1.41 21.29 -2.64
N GLU A 229 0.99 22.47 -2.18
CA GLU A 229 1.86 23.63 -1.91
C GLU A 229 2.90 23.27 -0.83
N SER A 230 2.47 22.61 0.25
CA SER A 230 3.36 22.14 1.31
C SER A 230 4.40 21.15 0.78
N ILE A 231 3.98 20.21 -0.08
CA ILE A 231 4.87 19.23 -0.72
C ILE A 231 5.88 19.92 -1.64
N LEU A 232 5.46 20.89 -2.45
CA LEU A 232 6.35 21.63 -3.35
C LEU A 232 7.35 22.47 -2.56
N ARG A 233 6.91 23.17 -1.50
CA ARG A 233 7.75 23.92 -0.60
C ARG A 233 8.79 23.03 0.09
N LEU A 234 8.39 21.85 0.55
CA LEU A 234 9.29 20.86 1.13
C LEU A 234 10.31 20.37 0.09
N LYS A 235 9.89 20.04 -1.13
CA LYS A 235 10.76 19.62 -2.23
C LYS A 235 11.79 20.71 -2.57
N ALA A 236 11.37 21.97 -2.68
CA ALA A 236 12.26 23.08 -2.97
C ALA A 236 13.32 23.23 -1.86
N LYS A 237 12.92 23.21 -0.58
CA LYS A 237 13.84 23.23 0.56
C LYS A 237 14.84 22.07 0.50
N THR A 238 14.38 20.87 0.20
CA THR A 238 15.21 19.65 0.14
C THR A 238 16.22 19.71 -0.99
N ASN A 239 15.91 20.39 -2.11
CA ASN A 239 16.82 20.54 -3.25
C ASN A 239 17.66 21.82 -3.20
N ASN A 240 17.70 22.55 -2.07
CA ASN A 240 18.42 23.81 -1.87
C ASN A 240 18.07 24.86 -2.94
N GLN A 241 16.84 24.82 -3.47
CA GLN A 241 16.37 25.84 -4.41
C GLN A 241 16.11 27.14 -3.64
N LYS A 242 16.65 28.26 -4.13
CA LYS A 242 16.45 29.57 -3.52
C LYS A 242 14.95 29.91 -3.54
N LEU A 243 14.38 30.08 -2.36
CA LEU A 243 13.08 30.73 -2.18
C LEU A 243 13.27 32.22 -2.43
N ASN A 244 12.39 32.88 -3.17
CA ASN A 244 12.42 34.35 -3.33
C ASN A 244 12.17 35.04 -1.99
N PHE A 245 12.63 36.30 -1.85
CA PHE A 245 12.75 37.06 -0.60
C PHE A 245 11.44 37.17 0.21
N ASP A 246 10.28 36.92 -0.36
CA ASP A 246 8.97 36.97 0.31
C ASP A 246 8.47 35.61 0.84
N GLY A 247 9.32 34.59 0.86
CA GLY A 247 8.92 33.26 1.32
C GLY A 247 7.90 32.54 0.39
N GLU A 248 7.49 33.20 -0.67
CA GLU A 248 6.67 32.64 -1.73
C GLU A 248 7.58 32.04 -2.81
N ILE A 249 7.45 30.76 -2.98
CA ILE A 249 7.91 30.10 -4.19
C ILE A 249 7.11 30.73 -5.33
N ASN A 250 7.75 31.00 -6.47
CA ASN A 250 6.99 31.27 -7.69
C ASN A 250 6.26 29.95 -8.07
N ILE A 251 5.18 29.70 -7.33
CA ILE A 251 4.34 28.50 -7.45
C ILE A 251 3.82 28.41 -8.87
N VAL A 252 3.63 29.54 -9.55
CA VAL A 252 3.18 29.63 -10.95
C VAL A 252 4.21 28.99 -11.88
N GLU A 253 5.50 29.32 -11.72
CA GLU A 253 6.58 28.78 -12.56
C GLU A 253 6.81 27.26 -12.30
N LEU A 254 6.69 26.83 -11.05
CA LEU A 254 6.74 25.40 -10.68
C LEU A 254 5.50 24.63 -11.16
N MET A 255 4.33 25.28 -11.15
CA MET A 255 3.08 24.73 -11.68
C MET A 255 3.09 24.64 -13.21
N GLU A 256 3.70 25.61 -13.89
CA GLU A 256 3.85 25.59 -15.34
C GLU A 256 4.85 24.53 -15.81
N LYS A 257 5.97 24.37 -15.14
CA LYS A 257 6.93 23.27 -15.40
C LYS A 257 6.29 21.89 -15.23
N GLN A 258 5.36 21.71 -14.27
CA GLN A 258 4.64 20.46 -14.07
C GLN A 258 3.38 20.31 -14.95
N ARG A 259 2.80 21.42 -15.46
CA ARG A 259 1.69 21.35 -16.44
C ARG A 259 2.15 20.83 -17.78
N ASN A 260 3.41 21.06 -18.13
CA ASN A 260 4.02 20.56 -19.36
C ASN A 260 4.52 19.11 -19.24
N ASP A 261 4.33 18.48 -18.06
CA ASP A 261 4.50 17.05 -17.83
C ASP A 261 3.12 16.44 -17.49
N PRO A 262 2.20 16.32 -18.49
CA PRO A 262 1.00 15.53 -18.29
C PRO A 262 1.45 14.11 -18.08
N LEU A 263 0.80 13.36 -17.19
CA LEU A 263 0.87 11.91 -16.95
C LEU A 263 1.19 11.11 -18.24
N LYS A 264 2.37 11.29 -18.79
CA LYS A 264 2.96 10.38 -19.74
C LYS A 264 3.54 9.24 -18.92
N ILE A 265 2.88 8.12 -19.02
CA ILE A 265 3.53 6.81 -18.91
C ILE A 265 4.76 6.94 -19.79
N ASP A 266 5.91 7.18 -19.18
CA ASP A 266 7.18 7.33 -19.88
C ASP A 266 7.56 6.01 -20.55
N MET A 267 7.20 5.90 -21.83
CA MET A 267 7.70 4.89 -22.77
C MET A 267 8.81 5.48 -23.64
N LYS A 268 9.72 6.26 -23.05
CA LYS A 268 10.96 6.62 -23.75
C LYS A 268 12.13 6.54 -22.79
N ALA A 269 12.92 5.48 -22.98
CA ALA A 269 14.29 5.43 -22.52
C ALA A 269 15.09 6.45 -23.34
N GLU A 270 15.39 7.60 -22.74
CA GLU A 270 16.44 8.48 -23.24
C GLU A 270 17.71 8.21 -22.45
N THR A 271 18.76 7.96 -23.20
CA THR A 271 20.16 7.94 -22.76
C THR A 271 20.51 9.32 -22.21
N GLU A 272 20.34 9.51 -20.90
CA GLU A 272 20.83 10.70 -20.22
C GLU A 272 22.22 10.47 -19.66
N THR A 273 23.15 11.29 -20.12
CA THR A 273 24.45 11.55 -19.52
C THR A 273 24.32 11.81 -18.03
N ILE A 274 25.15 11.13 -17.24
CA ILE A 274 25.17 11.20 -15.77
C ILE A 274 25.42 12.65 -15.33
N ASN A 275 24.35 13.33 -14.94
CA ASN A 275 24.42 14.64 -14.28
C ASN A 275 24.49 14.39 -12.77
N PRO A 276 25.51 14.85 -12.03
CA PRO A 276 25.79 14.44 -10.65
C PRO A 276 24.80 14.95 -9.59
N THR A 277 23.80 15.75 -9.94
CA THR A 277 22.76 16.24 -9.01
C THR A 277 21.37 15.89 -9.51
N ALA A 278 21.04 14.59 -9.49
CA ALA A 278 19.67 14.23 -9.81
C ALA A 278 18.70 14.73 -8.71
N GLU A 279 17.70 15.46 -9.16
CA GLU A 279 16.66 16.08 -8.34
C GLU A 279 16.00 15.07 -7.37
N ILE A 280 15.92 15.43 -6.09
CA ILE A 280 15.25 14.65 -5.06
C ILE A 280 13.73 14.80 -5.25
N SER A 281 13.02 13.68 -5.31
CA SER A 281 11.57 13.69 -5.53
C SER A 281 10.80 14.20 -4.31
N SER A 282 9.59 14.72 -4.54
CA SER A 282 8.66 15.12 -3.47
C SER A 282 8.43 14.03 -2.43
N PHE A 283 8.33 12.77 -2.88
CA PHE A 283 8.09 11.64 -1.98
C PHE A 283 9.31 11.32 -1.10
N GLN A 284 10.52 11.42 -1.65
CA GLN A 284 11.75 11.25 -0.86
C GLN A 284 11.93 12.40 0.14
N SER A 285 11.59 13.62 -0.26
CA SER A 285 11.59 14.79 0.66
C SER A 285 10.64 14.57 1.84
N LEU A 286 9.43 14.04 1.58
CA LEU A 286 8.45 13.73 2.61
C LEU A 286 8.90 12.58 3.51
N CYS A 287 9.53 11.55 2.95
CA CYS A 287 10.11 10.44 3.72
C CYS A 287 11.25 10.92 4.63
N ALA A 288 12.12 11.81 4.13
CA ALA A 288 13.22 12.39 4.92
C ALA A 288 12.69 13.26 6.07
N LEU A 289 11.68 14.09 5.82
CA LEU A 289 11.02 14.88 6.85
C LEU A 289 10.49 13.99 7.97
N LEU A 290 9.78 12.92 7.60
CA LEU A 290 9.21 11.98 8.57
C LEU A 290 10.31 11.21 9.33
N TRP A 291 11.37 10.77 8.64
CA TRP A 291 12.50 10.10 9.28
C TRP A 291 13.14 10.95 10.37
N ARG A 292 13.44 12.22 10.07
CA ARG A 292 13.99 13.18 11.03
C ARG A 292 13.05 13.41 12.22
N ALA A 293 11.78 13.70 11.94
CA ALA A 293 10.80 14.01 12.98
C ALA A 293 10.55 12.83 13.95
N VAL A 294 10.41 11.62 13.42
CA VAL A 294 10.23 10.42 14.26
C VAL A 294 11.51 10.08 15.02
N THR A 295 12.70 10.28 14.43
CA THR A 295 13.97 10.10 15.14
C THR A 295 14.09 11.06 16.33
N ARG A 296 13.69 12.33 16.19
CA ARG A 296 13.61 13.29 17.31
C ARG A 296 12.60 12.84 18.37
N ALA A 297 11.40 12.46 17.93
CA ALA A 297 10.33 12.04 18.83
C ALA A 297 10.70 10.81 19.69
N ARG A 298 11.50 9.90 19.14
CA ARG A 298 11.98 8.70 19.83
C ARG A 298 13.12 8.96 20.80
N LYS A 299 13.76 10.16 20.78
CA LYS A 299 14.82 10.60 21.71
C LYS A 299 15.97 9.60 21.85
N PHE A 300 16.39 9.00 20.75
CA PHE A 300 17.51 8.04 20.77
C PHE A 300 18.86 8.71 21.08
N PRO A 301 19.80 7.97 21.71
CA PRO A 301 21.20 8.39 21.78
C PRO A 301 21.77 8.52 20.36
N SER A 302 22.69 9.46 20.14
CA SER A 302 23.25 9.78 18.83
C SER A 302 23.87 8.56 18.11
N SER A 303 24.41 7.60 18.86
CA SER A 303 25.00 6.37 18.31
C SER A 303 23.99 5.30 17.89
N LYS A 304 22.68 5.46 18.23
CA LYS A 304 21.66 4.48 17.86
C LYS A 304 21.46 4.47 16.34
N MET A 305 21.67 3.31 15.73
CA MET A 305 21.34 3.12 14.32
C MET A 305 19.83 3.15 14.12
N THR A 306 19.37 3.93 13.14
CA THR A 306 17.99 3.99 12.68
C THR A 306 17.88 3.40 11.28
N THR A 307 16.71 2.88 10.94
CA THR A 307 16.46 2.31 9.62
C THR A 307 15.21 2.92 9.01
N PHE A 308 15.32 3.48 7.80
CA PHE A 308 14.18 3.82 6.98
C PHE A 308 14.05 2.80 5.85
N ARG A 309 12.98 2.02 5.85
CA ARG A 309 12.74 0.95 4.89
C ARG A 309 11.71 1.40 3.85
N MET A 310 12.06 1.28 2.56
CA MET A 310 11.18 1.63 1.45
C MET A 310 10.83 0.42 0.60
N ALA A 311 9.55 0.24 0.30
CA ALA A 311 9.13 -0.72 -0.70
C ALA A 311 9.28 -0.11 -2.11
N VAL A 312 9.97 -0.81 -3.01
CA VAL A 312 10.19 -0.37 -4.39
C VAL A 312 9.56 -1.35 -5.37
N ASN A 313 8.97 -0.80 -6.43
CA ASN A 313 8.44 -1.57 -7.55
C ASN A 313 9.57 -2.00 -8.48
N CYS A 314 9.72 -3.31 -8.69
CA CYS A 314 10.78 -3.88 -9.53
C CYS A 314 10.38 -4.07 -11.00
N ARG A 315 9.09 -3.85 -11.38
CA ARG A 315 8.61 -4.11 -12.76
C ARG A 315 9.42 -3.37 -13.82
N HIS A 316 9.77 -2.11 -13.55
CA HIS A 316 10.53 -1.26 -14.48
C HIS A 316 12.05 -1.30 -14.24
N ARG A 317 12.52 -1.99 -13.20
CA ARG A 317 13.94 -2.09 -12.85
C ARG A 317 14.62 -3.29 -13.47
N LEU A 318 13.89 -4.39 -13.61
CA LEU A 318 14.36 -5.61 -14.25
C LEU A 318 14.66 -5.40 -15.74
N GLN A 319 15.64 -6.11 -16.27
CA GLN A 319 15.94 -6.20 -17.69
C GLN A 319 15.86 -7.68 -18.14
N PRO A 320 14.95 -8.03 -19.04
CA PRO A 320 13.90 -7.18 -19.64
C PRO A 320 12.86 -6.71 -18.59
N LYS A 321 12.28 -5.54 -18.83
CA LYS A 321 11.23 -4.99 -17.95
C LYS A 321 10.04 -5.93 -17.88
N LEU A 322 9.44 -6.05 -16.69
CA LEU A 322 8.15 -6.71 -16.57
C LEU A 322 7.04 -5.84 -17.18
N ASN A 323 5.99 -6.52 -17.65
CA ASN A 323 4.77 -5.83 -18.02
C ASN A 323 4.29 -4.95 -16.84
N PRO A 324 3.95 -3.68 -17.04
CA PRO A 324 3.40 -2.83 -15.97
C PRO A 324 2.15 -3.43 -15.30
N LEU A 325 1.39 -4.27 -16.01
CA LEU A 325 0.20 -4.98 -15.54
C LEU A 325 0.48 -6.39 -15.01
N TYR A 326 1.77 -6.77 -14.84
CA TYR A 326 2.13 -8.06 -14.21
C TYR A 326 1.38 -8.22 -12.88
N PHE A 327 0.62 -9.33 -12.79
CA PHE A 327 -0.22 -9.64 -11.63
C PHE A 327 0.51 -10.62 -10.70
N GLY A 328 0.91 -10.12 -9.55
CA GLY A 328 1.73 -10.81 -8.55
C GLY A 328 2.53 -9.79 -7.75
N ASN A 329 3.42 -10.25 -6.90
CA ASN A 329 4.39 -9.38 -6.25
C ASN A 329 5.61 -9.17 -7.16
N ALA A 330 5.94 -7.89 -7.38
CA ALA A 330 7.17 -7.46 -7.99
C ALA A 330 7.73 -6.27 -7.19
N ILE A 331 7.86 -6.48 -5.87
CA ILE A 331 8.36 -5.48 -4.91
C ILE A 331 9.52 -6.05 -4.13
N GLN A 332 10.47 -5.17 -3.80
CA GLN A 332 11.52 -5.45 -2.82
C GLN A 332 11.57 -4.33 -1.80
N SER A 333 12.10 -4.63 -0.62
CA SER A 333 12.19 -3.70 0.49
C SER A 333 13.63 -3.29 0.72
N ILE A 334 13.94 -1.99 0.52
CA ILE A 334 15.27 -1.42 0.65
C ILE A 334 15.42 -0.81 2.03
N PRO A 335 16.32 -1.34 2.89
CA PRO A 335 16.68 -0.67 4.13
C PRO A 335 17.74 0.41 3.88
N ILE A 336 17.54 1.59 4.45
CA ILE A 336 18.49 2.70 4.47
C ILE A 336 18.87 2.94 5.93
N PHE A 337 20.16 2.93 6.22
CA PHE A 337 20.69 3.02 7.58
C PHE A 337 21.40 4.35 7.81
N ALA A 338 21.18 4.96 8.97
CA ALA A 338 21.96 6.08 9.48
C ALA A 338 21.87 6.14 11.01
N SER A 339 22.87 6.67 11.69
CA SER A 339 22.79 6.92 13.12
C SER A 339 21.76 8.02 13.42
N ALA A 340 21.16 8.00 14.60
CA ALA A 340 20.27 9.08 15.05
C ALA A 340 21.01 10.42 15.07
N GLY A 341 22.29 10.41 15.41
CA GLY A 341 23.16 11.58 15.34
C GLY A 341 23.27 12.16 13.94
N ASP A 342 23.56 11.31 12.92
CA ASP A 342 23.67 11.75 11.53
C ASP A 342 22.33 12.29 11.00
N VAL A 343 21.23 11.59 11.28
CA VAL A 343 19.88 12.00 10.86
C VAL A 343 19.52 13.38 11.42
N LEU A 344 19.94 13.71 12.64
CA LEU A 344 19.55 14.94 13.33
C LEU A 344 20.55 16.09 13.15
N SER A 345 21.85 15.80 13.01
CA SER A 345 22.88 16.84 12.85
C SER A 345 23.02 17.33 11.40
N ASN A 346 22.71 16.49 10.41
CA ASN A 346 22.68 16.90 9.02
C ASN A 346 21.35 17.56 8.66
N ASP A 347 21.32 18.24 7.51
CA ASP A 347 20.13 18.92 7.00
C ASP A 347 19.13 17.97 6.32
N MET A 348 18.01 18.53 5.87
CA MET A 348 16.96 17.80 5.16
C MET A 348 17.45 17.21 3.83
N HIS A 349 18.32 17.95 3.12
CA HIS A 349 18.89 17.50 1.85
C HIS A 349 19.68 16.21 2.03
N TRP A 350 20.58 16.17 3.02
CA TRP A 350 21.37 14.98 3.31
C TRP A 350 20.50 13.74 3.56
N CYS A 351 19.48 13.85 4.42
CA CYS A 351 18.58 12.73 4.70
C CYS A 351 17.86 12.23 3.45
N ALA A 352 17.36 13.13 2.62
CA ALA A 352 16.67 12.80 1.39
C ALA A 352 17.61 12.23 0.32
N GLU A 353 18.86 12.70 0.31
CA GLU A 353 19.92 12.16 -0.56
C GLU A 353 20.25 10.71 -0.22
N GLN A 354 20.31 10.33 1.09
CA GLN A 354 20.51 8.94 1.48
C GLN A 354 19.39 8.04 0.92
N LEU A 355 18.13 8.49 0.99
CA LEU A 355 17.00 7.77 0.40
C LEU A 355 17.11 7.69 -1.13
N ASN A 356 17.47 8.79 -1.80
CA ASN A 356 17.58 8.88 -3.25
C ASN A 356 18.68 7.96 -3.78
N LYS A 357 19.89 8.00 -3.20
CA LYS A 357 21.04 7.16 -3.58
C LYS A 357 20.68 5.67 -3.50
N ASN A 358 20.10 5.23 -2.39
CA ASN A 358 19.74 3.82 -2.19
C ASN A 358 18.64 3.37 -3.15
N VAL A 359 17.61 4.20 -3.39
CA VAL A 359 16.55 3.87 -4.35
C VAL A 359 17.07 3.81 -5.77
N LYS A 360 18.02 4.67 -6.18
CA LYS A 360 18.63 4.65 -7.51
C LYS A 360 19.56 3.46 -7.70
N ALA A 361 20.37 3.15 -6.68
CA ALA A 361 21.29 2.01 -6.72
C ALA A 361 20.55 0.66 -6.79
N HIS A 362 19.24 0.63 -6.50
CA HIS A 362 18.45 -0.59 -6.58
C HIS A 362 17.97 -0.86 -8.02
N ASP A 363 18.89 -1.18 -8.90
CA ASP A 363 18.72 -1.50 -10.32
C ASP A 363 18.45 -3.00 -10.58
N ASP A 364 18.59 -3.46 -11.84
CA ASP A 364 18.41 -4.86 -12.24
C ASP A 364 19.37 -5.78 -11.50
N VAL A 365 20.64 -5.38 -11.35
CA VAL A 365 21.66 -6.19 -10.69
C VAL A 365 21.29 -6.42 -9.24
N MET A 366 20.90 -5.35 -8.53
CA MET A 366 20.47 -5.45 -7.14
C MET A 366 19.20 -6.29 -6.97
N VAL A 367 18.24 -6.15 -7.90
CA VAL A 367 17.02 -6.98 -7.85
C VAL A 367 17.36 -8.46 -7.98
N ARG A 368 18.27 -8.84 -8.90
CA ARG A 368 18.73 -10.23 -9.09
C ARG A 368 19.52 -10.73 -7.89
N THR A 369 20.42 -9.92 -7.34
CA THR A 369 21.16 -10.27 -6.11
C THR A 369 20.22 -10.60 -4.96
N PHE A 370 19.12 -9.85 -4.78
CA PHE A 370 18.10 -10.18 -3.79
C PHE A 370 17.40 -11.51 -4.06
N VAL A 371 17.16 -11.83 -5.34
CA VAL A 371 16.61 -13.14 -5.73
C VAL A 371 17.58 -14.26 -5.38
N GLU A 372 18.85 -14.12 -5.76
CA GLU A 372 19.91 -15.11 -5.47
C GLU A 372 20.13 -15.29 -3.97
N ASP A 373 20.13 -14.19 -3.19
CA ASP A 373 20.23 -14.26 -1.74
C ASP A 373 19.05 -15.03 -1.12
N TRP A 374 17.84 -14.78 -1.63
CA TRP A 374 16.67 -15.50 -1.16
C TRP A 374 16.72 -16.99 -1.57
N GLU A 375 17.20 -17.33 -2.76
CA GLU A 375 17.34 -18.71 -3.23
C GLU A 375 18.34 -19.51 -2.39
N ARG A 376 19.41 -18.86 -1.91
CA ARG A 376 20.39 -19.49 -1.02
C ARG A 376 19.82 -19.76 0.40
N ASP A 377 18.93 -18.90 0.86
CA ASP A 377 18.29 -19.00 2.17
C ASP A 377 16.82 -18.60 2.08
N PRO A 378 15.93 -19.49 1.57
CA PRO A 378 14.51 -19.20 1.43
C PRO A 378 13.85 -18.93 2.78
N ARG A 379 13.28 -17.72 2.94
CA ARG A 379 12.65 -17.28 4.19
C ARG A 379 11.47 -16.35 3.96
N CYS A 380 10.57 -16.33 4.93
CA CYS A 380 9.51 -15.35 4.97
C CYS A 380 10.05 -13.95 5.25
N PHE A 381 9.31 -12.92 4.80
CA PHE A 381 9.67 -11.53 5.00
C PHE A 381 9.54 -11.15 6.49
N PRO A 382 10.61 -10.72 7.16
CA PRO A 382 10.54 -10.26 8.53
C PRO A 382 9.96 -8.84 8.56
N LEU A 383 8.66 -8.73 8.86
CA LEU A 383 7.96 -7.45 8.96
C LEU A 383 7.85 -7.03 10.43
N GLY A 384 8.28 -5.81 10.76
CA GLY A 384 8.20 -5.29 12.12
C GLY A 384 9.23 -4.21 12.41
N ASN A 385 9.23 -3.73 13.64
CA ASN A 385 10.21 -2.80 14.20
C ASN A 385 10.94 -3.52 15.35
N PHE A 386 11.97 -4.28 15.00
CA PHE A 386 12.61 -5.23 15.93
C PHE A 386 13.48 -4.58 17.00
N ASP A 387 14.04 -3.42 16.71
CA ASP A 387 14.98 -2.69 17.59
C ASP A 387 14.44 -1.35 18.08
N GLY A 388 13.17 -1.06 17.80
CA GLY A 388 12.50 0.19 18.14
C GLY A 388 12.86 1.39 17.24
N ALA A 389 13.83 1.22 16.32
CA ALA A 389 14.41 2.34 15.55
C ALA A 389 14.07 2.31 14.05
N MET A 390 13.20 1.40 13.61
CA MET A 390 12.85 1.24 12.22
C MET A 390 11.57 2.01 11.87
N LEU A 391 11.56 2.57 10.64
CA LEU A 391 10.38 3.06 9.94
C LEU A 391 10.20 2.26 8.65
N THR A 392 8.97 1.89 8.31
CA THR A 392 8.67 1.12 7.09
C THR A 392 7.60 1.79 6.27
N MET A 393 7.99 2.36 5.12
CA MET A 393 7.09 2.91 4.11
C MET A 393 6.60 1.79 3.20
N GLY A 394 5.35 1.37 3.37
CA GLY A 394 4.78 0.20 2.68
C GLY A 394 3.76 0.54 1.58
N SER A 395 3.63 1.80 1.16
CA SER A 395 2.67 2.21 0.13
C SER A 395 3.21 3.41 -0.66
N SER A 396 2.56 3.73 -1.77
CA SER A 396 2.95 4.85 -2.64
C SER A 396 1.73 5.76 -2.89
N PRO A 397 1.90 7.09 -2.82
CA PRO A 397 0.83 8.03 -3.16
C PRO A 397 0.54 8.09 -4.68
N ARG A 398 1.27 7.33 -5.49
CA ARG A 398 1.04 7.21 -6.95
C ARG A 398 0.00 6.16 -7.33
N PHE A 399 -0.48 5.35 -6.38
CA PHE A 399 -1.56 4.42 -6.69
C PHE A 399 -2.86 5.17 -6.99
N PRO A 400 -3.63 4.75 -8.02
CA PRO A 400 -4.85 5.44 -8.45
C PRO A 400 -6.03 5.13 -7.52
N MET A 401 -5.90 5.48 -6.24
CA MET A 401 -6.84 5.09 -5.19
C MET A 401 -8.18 5.83 -5.28
N TYR A 402 -8.16 7.09 -5.71
CA TYR A 402 -9.37 7.91 -5.89
C TYR A 402 -10.02 7.75 -7.26
N ASP A 403 -9.44 6.93 -8.17
CA ASP A 403 -10.10 6.51 -9.42
C ASP A 403 -11.12 5.38 -9.19
N ASN A 404 -11.21 4.88 -7.97
CA ASN A 404 -12.10 3.82 -7.54
C ASN A 404 -13.54 4.33 -7.45
N ASP A 405 -14.21 4.49 -8.58
CA ASP A 405 -15.59 4.99 -8.72
C ASP A 405 -16.53 3.86 -9.15
N PHE A 406 -17.47 3.51 -8.30
CA PHE A 406 -18.47 2.44 -8.55
C PHE A 406 -19.73 2.91 -9.26
N GLY A 407 -19.79 4.15 -9.74
CA GLY A 407 -20.87 4.67 -10.58
C GLY A 407 -21.78 5.70 -9.92
N TRP A 408 -21.54 6.07 -8.66
CA TRP A 408 -22.32 7.14 -8.02
C TRP A 408 -21.47 8.24 -7.37
N SER A 409 -20.20 7.97 -7.05
CA SER A 409 -19.25 9.00 -6.61
C SER A 409 -17.82 8.44 -6.60
N ARG A 410 -16.84 9.34 -6.62
CA ARG A 410 -15.47 9.01 -6.24
C ARG A 410 -15.37 8.86 -4.72
N PRO A 411 -14.36 8.13 -4.21
CA PRO A 411 -14.17 7.99 -2.78
C PRO A 411 -14.06 9.34 -2.06
N ALA A 412 -14.75 9.46 -0.93
CA ALA A 412 -14.56 10.58 0.01
C ALA A 412 -13.27 10.44 0.81
N ALA A 413 -12.83 9.19 1.07
CA ALA A 413 -11.57 8.88 1.72
C ALA A 413 -11.15 7.44 1.42
N VAL A 414 -9.84 7.18 1.51
CA VAL A 414 -9.26 5.83 1.50
C VAL A 414 -8.76 5.51 2.90
N ARG A 415 -8.94 4.28 3.35
CA ARG A 415 -8.49 3.80 4.66
C ARG A 415 -7.86 2.42 4.54
N SER A 416 -7.02 2.07 5.51
CA SER A 416 -6.52 0.71 5.68
C SER A 416 -7.11 0.04 6.92
N GLY A 417 -7.17 -1.30 6.89
CA GLY A 417 -7.58 -2.10 8.03
C GLY A 417 -6.48 -2.24 9.08
N ARG A 418 -6.60 -3.25 9.94
CA ARG A 418 -5.62 -3.55 11.00
C ARG A 418 -4.37 -4.27 10.49
N ALA A 419 -4.42 -4.79 9.28
CA ALA A 419 -3.38 -5.66 8.74
C ALA A 419 -2.00 -4.99 8.68
N ASN A 420 -0.97 -5.72 9.14
CA ASN A 420 0.42 -5.34 9.05
C ASN A 420 0.75 -3.99 9.73
N LYS A 421 0.06 -3.65 10.82
CA LYS A 421 0.34 -2.44 11.61
C LYS A 421 1.21 -2.76 12.82
N PHE A 422 2.27 -2.00 12.97
CA PHE A 422 3.26 -2.07 14.06
C PHE A 422 3.88 -0.67 14.25
N ASP A 423 4.58 -0.46 15.34
CA ASP A 423 5.28 0.82 15.58
C ASP A 423 6.28 1.14 14.47
N GLY A 424 6.14 2.29 13.82
CA GLY A 424 6.95 2.71 12.68
C GLY A 424 6.40 2.30 11.31
N LYS A 425 5.19 1.71 11.23
CA LYS A 425 4.53 1.44 9.94
C LYS A 425 3.92 2.69 9.36
N ILE A 426 4.21 2.94 8.08
CA ILE A 426 3.71 4.10 7.35
C ILE A 426 3.06 3.63 6.05
N SER A 427 1.91 4.22 5.72
CA SER A 427 1.25 4.05 4.43
C SER A 427 1.01 5.44 3.82
N ALA A 428 1.48 5.64 2.59
CA ALA A 428 1.20 6.86 1.85
C ALA A 428 0.03 6.65 0.90
N PHE A 429 -0.91 7.58 0.90
CA PHE A 429 -2.04 7.66 -0.01
C PHE A 429 -1.96 8.95 -0.83
N PRO A 430 -2.52 8.98 -2.06
CA PRO A 430 -2.77 10.27 -2.69
C PRO A 430 -3.71 11.08 -1.78
N GLY A 431 -3.49 12.37 -1.67
CA GLY A 431 -4.41 13.24 -0.94
C GLY A 431 -5.74 13.38 -1.71
N ARG A 432 -6.83 13.59 -0.98
CA ARG A 432 -8.18 13.73 -1.56
C ARG A 432 -8.29 14.84 -2.60
N GLU A 433 -7.54 15.93 -2.41
CA GLU A 433 -7.53 17.08 -3.32
C GLU A 433 -6.86 16.77 -4.67
N GLY A 434 -6.14 15.62 -4.76
CA GLY A 434 -5.37 15.28 -5.97
C GLY A 434 -4.18 16.22 -6.18
N GLY A 435 -3.73 16.34 -7.45
CA GLY A 435 -2.71 17.31 -7.86
C GLY A 435 -1.33 17.14 -7.22
N GLY A 436 -1.05 16.04 -6.52
CA GLY A 436 0.21 15.80 -5.81
C GLY A 436 0.13 16.03 -4.30
N SER A 437 -1.06 16.29 -3.75
CA SER A 437 -1.30 16.20 -2.31
C SER A 437 -1.10 14.76 -1.81
N VAL A 438 -0.71 14.59 -0.54
CA VAL A 438 -0.40 13.28 0.05
C VAL A 438 -1.01 13.17 1.44
N ASP A 439 -1.59 12.02 1.74
CA ASP A 439 -1.97 11.62 3.09
C ASP A 439 -1.00 10.54 3.60
N LEU A 440 -0.40 10.75 4.77
CA LEU A 440 0.41 9.75 5.45
C LEU A 440 -0.36 9.15 6.61
N GLU A 441 -0.70 7.88 6.53
CA GLU A 441 -1.15 7.09 7.67
C GLU A 441 0.09 6.59 8.42
N VAL A 442 0.28 7.09 9.62
CA VAL A 442 1.44 6.81 10.49
C VAL A 442 0.98 6.06 11.71
N VAL A 443 1.65 4.94 12.00
CA VAL A 443 1.39 4.09 13.16
C VAL A 443 2.61 4.12 14.07
N LEU A 444 2.45 4.61 15.30
CA LEU A 444 3.53 4.77 16.27
C LEU A 444 3.05 4.41 17.67
N SER A 445 4.02 4.15 18.57
CA SER A 445 3.72 4.12 20.00
C SER A 445 3.10 5.44 20.46
N PRO A 446 2.24 5.45 21.50
CA PRO A 446 1.59 6.68 21.96
C PRO A 446 2.56 7.82 22.26
N GLU A 447 3.68 7.54 22.94
CA GLU A 447 4.70 8.53 23.28
C GLU A 447 5.38 9.12 22.02
N THR A 448 5.76 8.26 21.06
CA THR A 448 6.38 8.71 19.81
C THR A 448 5.40 9.54 18.98
N MET A 449 4.13 9.16 18.94
CA MET A 449 3.10 9.91 18.22
C MET A 449 2.89 11.30 18.83
N GLU A 450 2.89 11.41 20.16
CA GLU A 450 2.80 12.69 20.86
C GLU A 450 4.02 13.57 20.51
N GLY A 451 5.23 13.02 20.56
CA GLY A 451 6.44 13.72 20.17
C GLY A 451 6.41 14.20 18.72
N LEU A 452 5.88 13.39 17.79
CA LEU A 452 5.72 13.78 16.38
C LEU A 452 4.72 14.95 16.22
N GLN A 453 3.64 14.96 16.99
CA GLN A 453 2.63 16.02 16.96
C GLN A 453 3.17 17.36 17.49
N LEU A 454 4.19 17.33 18.32
CA LEU A 454 4.87 18.52 18.86
C LEU A 454 6.06 18.96 17.98
N ASP A 455 6.44 18.19 16.98
CA ASP A 455 7.57 18.49 16.09
C ASP A 455 7.23 19.63 15.12
N THR A 456 7.74 20.81 15.38
CA THR A 456 7.44 22.02 14.59
C THR A 456 7.96 21.93 13.16
N GLU A 457 9.12 21.25 12.91
CA GLU A 457 9.65 21.06 11.56
C GLU A 457 8.73 20.19 10.71
N PHE A 458 8.08 19.20 11.32
CA PHE A 458 7.11 18.34 10.65
C PHE A 458 5.77 19.03 10.48
N MET A 459 5.22 19.56 11.57
CA MET A 459 3.85 20.06 11.61
C MET A 459 3.61 21.30 10.75
N GLN A 460 4.64 22.14 10.45
CA GLN A 460 4.52 23.28 9.55
C GLN A 460 4.10 22.94 8.12
N TYR A 461 4.22 21.66 7.71
CA TYR A 461 3.81 21.17 6.39
C TYR A 461 2.46 20.46 6.42
N VAL A 462 1.96 20.10 7.59
CA VAL A 462 0.69 19.39 7.77
C VAL A 462 -0.48 20.36 7.60
N THR A 463 -1.52 19.92 6.90
CA THR A 463 -2.73 20.71 6.65
C THR A 463 -3.61 20.77 7.88
N GLY A 464 -4.13 21.96 8.21
CA GLY A 464 -5.13 22.14 9.27
C GLY A 464 -4.55 22.20 10.68
N TYR A 465 -3.30 22.60 10.79
CA TYR A 465 -2.63 22.85 12.07
C TYR A 465 -2.39 24.32 12.30
#